data_69f09b29e474455e86a0bb55e6987850
#
_entry.id   69f09b29e474455e86a0bb55e6987850
#
_cell.length_a   1.000
_cell.length_b   1.000
_cell.length_c   1.000
_cell.angle_alpha   90.00
_cell.angle_beta   90.00
_cell.angle_gamma   90.00
#
_symmetry.space_group_name_H-M   'P 1'
#
loop_
_entity.id
_entity.type
_entity.pdbx_description
1 polymer ?
#
loop_
_entity_poly.entity_id
_entity_poly.type
_entity_poly.pdbx_seq_one_letter_code
_entity_poly.pdbx_strand_id
1 'polypeptide(L)'
;VRVSFDHAADFFDATRGPPPPAMRQLVSTLVDELKGHRLVLDVGVGTGRFAKPFQDHGLEVVGIDIAKRMLGKAVEKGTRNLLRSDVCFLPFGNRTFDASVCIHLLHLIAEWPLALQEICRVTRNTMLSIIYTTRNPVRQAYNRILEGYGFKSRRLGKGEWELSNIVTPQRSVRAAIFDNRADELIGYLSRRAYSSQWEVPEDVNEKAITEVKRLFRGRVFPTELRVLVWRVDDVRNYVAASARAM
;
A
#
# COMPACT_ATOMS: atom_id res chain seq x y z
N VAL A 1 3.39 17.81 2.15
CA VAL A 1 4.58 17.09 1.60
C VAL A 1 4.14 15.70 1.18
N ARG A 2 4.43 15.29 -0.06
CA ARG A 2 4.02 14.00 -0.65
C ARG A 2 5.23 13.20 -1.04
N VAL A 3 5.21 11.90 -0.76
CA VAL A 3 6.28 10.99 -1.15
C VAL A 3 6.05 10.53 -2.58
N SER A 4 6.94 10.89 -3.51
CA SER A 4 6.96 10.30 -4.86
C SER A 4 7.90 9.10 -4.89
N PHE A 5 7.45 8.02 -5.52
CA PHE A 5 8.24 6.81 -5.71
C PHE A 5 8.96 6.77 -7.07
N ASP A 6 9.08 7.90 -7.75
CA ASP A 6 9.70 7.98 -9.08
C ASP A 6 11.10 7.36 -9.14
N HIS A 7 11.95 7.58 -8.11
CA HIS A 7 13.29 7.01 -8.08
C HIS A 7 13.32 5.50 -7.79
N ALA A 8 12.24 4.94 -7.23
CA ALA A 8 12.12 3.50 -6.94
C ALA A 8 11.48 2.70 -8.07
N ALA A 9 10.99 3.36 -9.13
CA ALA A 9 10.17 2.74 -10.16
C ALA A 9 10.83 1.52 -10.81
N ASP A 10 12.15 1.54 -11.04
CA ASP A 10 12.87 0.47 -11.74
C ASP A 10 13.03 -0.81 -10.90
N PHE A 11 13.07 -0.69 -9.58
CA PHE A 11 13.26 -1.84 -8.69
C PHE A 11 12.05 -2.12 -7.77
N PHE A 12 10.96 -1.35 -7.92
CA PHE A 12 9.80 -1.42 -7.03
C PHE A 12 9.20 -2.83 -6.97
N ASP A 13 8.95 -3.43 -8.12
CA ASP A 13 8.32 -4.76 -8.17
C ASP A 13 9.22 -5.88 -7.66
N ALA A 14 10.53 -5.77 -7.90
CA ALA A 14 11.51 -6.73 -7.42
C ALA A 14 11.75 -6.68 -5.90
N THR A 15 11.31 -5.60 -5.23
CA THR A 15 11.57 -5.37 -3.80
C THR A 15 10.31 -5.27 -2.95
N ARG A 16 9.15 -5.50 -3.53
CA ARG A 16 7.85 -5.32 -2.88
C ARG A 16 6.90 -6.48 -3.16
N GLY A 17 5.98 -6.66 -2.22
CA GLY A 17 4.89 -7.62 -2.32
C GLY A 17 5.25 -9.01 -1.78
N PRO A 18 4.25 -9.88 -1.69
CA PRO A 18 4.43 -11.27 -1.30
C PRO A 18 5.06 -12.09 -2.44
N PRO A 19 5.56 -13.31 -2.15
CA PRO A 19 6.01 -14.25 -3.17
C PRO A 19 4.94 -14.52 -4.25
N PRO A 20 5.33 -14.90 -5.48
CA PRO A 20 4.39 -15.04 -6.59
C PRO A 20 3.17 -15.93 -6.31
N PRO A 21 3.24 -17.08 -5.61
CA PRO A 21 2.05 -17.86 -5.27
C PRO A 21 1.08 -17.10 -4.37
N ALA A 22 1.58 -16.43 -3.33
CA ALA A 22 0.77 -15.64 -2.42
C ALA A 22 0.20 -14.37 -3.10
N MET A 23 0.94 -13.78 -4.06
CA MET A 23 0.44 -12.69 -4.89
C MET A 23 -0.74 -13.14 -5.75
N ARG A 24 -0.68 -14.32 -6.37
CA ARG A 24 -1.82 -14.85 -7.15
C ARG A 24 -3.06 -15.08 -6.29
N GLN A 25 -2.89 -15.63 -5.08
CA GLN A 25 -3.98 -15.80 -4.12
C GLN A 25 -4.59 -14.46 -3.71
N LEU A 26 -3.74 -13.47 -3.41
CA LEU A 26 -4.17 -12.12 -3.05
C LEU A 26 -4.97 -11.46 -4.19
N VAL A 27 -4.48 -11.53 -5.43
CA VAL A 27 -5.18 -10.99 -6.60
C VAL A 27 -6.53 -11.70 -6.78
N SER A 28 -6.56 -13.03 -6.70
CA SER A 28 -7.81 -13.80 -6.78
C SER A 28 -8.83 -13.36 -5.72
N THR A 29 -8.38 -13.20 -4.47
CA THR A 29 -9.26 -12.74 -3.38
C THR A 29 -9.79 -11.33 -3.64
N LEU A 30 -8.93 -10.40 -4.10
CA LEU A 30 -9.34 -9.03 -4.43
C LEU A 30 -10.34 -9.03 -5.60
N VAL A 31 -10.11 -9.83 -6.64
CA VAL A 31 -11.04 -9.97 -7.78
C VAL A 31 -12.38 -10.54 -7.31
N ASP A 32 -12.38 -11.54 -6.43
CA ASP A 32 -13.61 -12.12 -5.88
C ASP A 32 -14.41 -11.08 -5.08
N GLU A 33 -13.74 -10.24 -4.27
CA GLU A 33 -14.38 -9.17 -3.53
C GLU A 33 -14.86 -8.00 -4.42
N LEU A 34 -14.30 -7.87 -5.63
CA LEU A 34 -14.71 -6.88 -6.63
C LEU A 34 -15.79 -7.39 -7.58
N LYS A 35 -16.22 -8.67 -7.50
CA LYS A 35 -17.31 -9.21 -8.32
C LYS A 35 -18.59 -8.38 -8.14
N GLY A 36 -19.23 -8.06 -9.27
CA GLY A 36 -20.43 -7.23 -9.28
C GLY A 36 -20.17 -5.71 -9.28
N HIS A 37 -18.92 -5.29 -9.13
CA HIS A 37 -18.52 -3.90 -9.32
C HIS A 37 -18.04 -3.72 -10.77
N ARG A 38 -18.62 -2.75 -11.48
CA ARG A 38 -18.36 -2.53 -12.89
C ARG A 38 -17.11 -1.67 -13.12
N LEU A 39 -17.02 -0.57 -12.39
CA LEU A 39 -15.95 0.40 -12.54
C LEU A 39 -15.19 0.58 -11.22
N VAL A 40 -13.91 0.30 -11.23
CA VAL A 40 -13.02 0.29 -10.04
C VAL A 40 -11.96 1.37 -10.16
N LEU A 41 -11.71 2.11 -9.08
CA LEU A 41 -10.59 3.04 -8.95
C LEU A 41 -9.44 2.38 -8.19
N ASP A 42 -8.27 2.24 -8.81
CA ASP A 42 -7.03 1.85 -8.11
C ASP A 42 -6.26 3.12 -7.71
N VAL A 43 -6.28 3.42 -6.41
CA VAL A 43 -5.73 4.65 -5.83
C VAL A 43 -4.29 4.42 -5.40
N GLY A 44 -3.35 5.13 -6.04
CA GLY A 44 -1.93 4.85 -5.89
C GLY A 44 -1.54 3.60 -6.67
N VAL A 45 -1.98 3.54 -7.93
CA VAL A 45 -1.80 2.36 -8.81
C VAL A 45 -0.35 1.92 -8.98
N GLY A 46 0.60 2.82 -8.75
CA GLY A 46 2.03 2.56 -8.84
C GLY A 46 2.43 1.98 -10.20
N THR A 47 3.08 0.83 -10.18
CA THR A 47 3.52 0.09 -11.37
C THR A 47 2.41 -0.77 -11.99
N GLY A 48 1.15 -0.58 -11.61
CA GLY A 48 0.02 -1.39 -12.11
C GLY A 48 -0.04 -2.81 -11.56
N ARG A 49 0.59 -3.07 -10.42
CA ARG A 49 0.70 -4.41 -9.81
C ARG A 49 -0.66 -5.08 -9.60
N PHE A 50 -1.68 -4.30 -9.26
CA PHE A 50 -3.05 -4.78 -9.05
C PHE A 50 -3.96 -4.43 -10.23
N ALA A 51 -3.90 -3.20 -10.74
CA ALA A 51 -4.74 -2.76 -11.86
C ALA A 51 -4.61 -3.65 -13.09
N LYS A 52 -3.38 -4.06 -13.48
CA LYS A 52 -3.17 -4.93 -14.63
C LYS A 52 -3.84 -6.30 -14.45
N PRO A 53 -3.59 -7.05 -13.35
CA PRO A 53 -4.33 -8.28 -13.07
C PRO A 53 -5.86 -8.11 -13.01
N PHE A 54 -6.37 -7.01 -12.43
CA PHE A 54 -7.81 -6.75 -12.40
C PHE A 54 -8.37 -6.61 -13.82
N GLN A 55 -7.69 -5.84 -14.69
CA GLN A 55 -8.06 -5.69 -16.09
C GLN A 55 -8.00 -7.03 -16.85
N ASP A 56 -7.02 -7.90 -16.55
CA ASP A 56 -6.90 -9.23 -17.14
C ASP A 56 -8.05 -10.16 -16.72
N HIS A 57 -8.68 -9.90 -15.58
CA HIS A 57 -9.88 -10.58 -15.10
C HIS A 57 -11.19 -9.91 -15.57
N GLY A 58 -11.09 -8.94 -16.50
CA GLY A 58 -12.26 -8.31 -17.13
C GLY A 58 -12.88 -7.15 -16.35
N LEU A 59 -12.23 -6.65 -15.28
CA LEU A 59 -12.70 -5.46 -14.57
C LEU A 59 -12.34 -4.18 -15.34
N GLU A 60 -13.25 -3.22 -15.37
CA GLU A 60 -12.96 -1.85 -15.82
C GLU A 60 -12.26 -1.11 -14.68
N VAL A 61 -10.96 -0.82 -14.86
CA VAL A 61 -10.14 -0.17 -13.82
C VAL A 61 -9.55 1.12 -14.35
N VAL A 62 -9.70 2.19 -13.56
CA VAL A 62 -8.96 3.45 -13.70
C VAL A 62 -7.90 3.50 -12.61
N GLY A 63 -6.63 3.67 -12.97
CA GLY A 63 -5.52 3.78 -12.02
C GLY A 63 -5.03 5.21 -11.91
N ILE A 64 -4.82 5.69 -10.69
CA ILE A 64 -4.21 7.01 -10.45
C ILE A 64 -2.93 6.88 -9.63
N ASP A 65 -1.94 7.71 -9.95
CA ASP A 65 -0.74 7.90 -9.14
C ASP A 65 -0.17 9.31 -9.36
N ILE A 66 0.56 9.84 -8.38
CA ILE A 66 1.26 11.12 -8.51
C ILE A 66 2.63 10.95 -9.21
N ALA A 67 3.23 9.77 -9.10
CA ALA A 67 4.55 9.43 -9.57
C ALA A 67 4.53 9.09 -11.07
N LYS A 68 5.09 9.96 -11.91
CA LYS A 68 5.10 9.80 -13.37
C LYS A 68 5.82 8.52 -13.84
N ARG A 69 6.98 8.21 -13.23
CA ARG A 69 7.76 7.02 -13.62
C ARG A 69 7.06 5.72 -13.22
N MET A 70 6.35 5.72 -12.09
CA MET A 70 5.53 4.58 -11.68
C MET A 70 4.43 4.30 -12.71
N LEU A 71 3.72 5.34 -13.17
CA LEU A 71 2.73 5.22 -14.25
C LEU A 71 3.36 4.72 -15.56
N GLY A 72 4.58 5.19 -15.89
CA GLY A 72 5.35 4.68 -17.03
C GLY A 72 5.55 3.17 -16.95
N LYS A 73 5.94 2.65 -15.78
CA LYS A 73 6.08 1.20 -15.55
C LYS A 73 4.75 0.44 -15.65
N ALA A 74 3.66 1.06 -15.23
CA ALA A 74 2.33 0.46 -15.40
C ALA A 74 1.96 0.36 -16.90
N VAL A 75 2.25 1.41 -17.70
CA VAL A 75 2.05 1.39 -19.16
C VAL A 75 2.90 0.30 -19.81
N GLU A 76 4.19 0.19 -19.47
CA GLU A 76 5.09 -0.86 -19.96
C GLU A 76 4.53 -2.28 -19.73
N LYS A 77 3.78 -2.50 -18.65
CA LYS A 77 3.09 -3.77 -18.34
C LYS A 77 1.76 -3.95 -19.05
N GLY A 78 1.33 -2.97 -19.85
CA GLY A 78 0.05 -2.99 -20.54
C GLY A 78 -1.15 -2.62 -19.67
N THR A 79 -0.95 -1.93 -18.54
CA THR A 79 -2.06 -1.35 -17.75
C THR A 79 -2.67 -0.17 -18.53
N ARG A 80 -4.00 -0.16 -18.61
CA ARG A 80 -4.76 0.88 -19.34
C ARG A 80 -5.46 1.83 -18.37
N ASN A 81 -6.02 2.94 -18.90
CA ASN A 81 -6.81 3.92 -18.16
C ASN A 81 -6.07 4.48 -16.95
N LEU A 82 -4.87 5.01 -17.19
CA LEU A 82 -4.02 5.58 -16.17
C LEU A 82 -4.09 7.12 -16.21
N LEU A 83 -4.15 7.74 -15.03
CA LEU A 83 -4.16 9.19 -14.90
C LEU A 83 -3.16 9.62 -13.82
N ARG A 84 -2.35 10.63 -14.14
CA ARG A 84 -1.53 11.28 -13.13
C ARG A 84 -2.38 12.25 -12.32
N SER A 85 -2.61 11.93 -11.05
CA SER A 85 -3.45 12.73 -10.16
C SER A 85 -2.97 12.63 -8.72
N ASP A 86 -3.29 13.69 -7.96
CA ASP A 86 -3.18 13.71 -6.52
C ASP A 86 -4.47 13.16 -5.90
N VAL A 87 -4.33 12.18 -5.01
CA VAL A 87 -5.48 11.56 -4.35
C VAL A 87 -6.30 12.54 -3.50
N CYS A 88 -5.71 13.65 -3.04
CA CYS A 88 -6.42 14.67 -2.28
C CYS A 88 -7.27 15.61 -3.15
N PHE A 89 -7.18 15.50 -4.49
CA PHE A 89 -7.91 16.34 -5.46
C PHE A 89 -8.25 15.50 -6.69
N LEU A 90 -9.15 14.53 -6.52
CA LEU A 90 -9.52 13.59 -7.59
C LEU A 90 -10.39 14.27 -8.65
N PRO A 91 -9.99 14.24 -9.94
CA PRO A 91 -10.71 14.91 -11.03
C PRO A 91 -11.91 14.10 -11.52
N PHE A 92 -12.66 13.50 -10.60
CA PHE A 92 -13.83 12.67 -10.90
C PHE A 92 -15.06 13.21 -10.19
N GLY A 93 -16.22 13.01 -10.78
CA GLY A 93 -17.52 13.35 -10.16
C GLY A 93 -17.78 12.47 -8.93
N ASN A 94 -18.75 12.93 -8.11
CA ASN A 94 -19.18 12.15 -6.94
C ASN A 94 -19.72 10.79 -7.38
N ARG A 95 -19.38 9.73 -6.62
CA ARG A 95 -19.91 8.38 -6.82
C ARG A 95 -19.72 7.86 -8.26
N THR A 96 -18.60 8.20 -8.89
CA THR A 96 -18.23 7.73 -10.24
C THR A 96 -17.92 6.24 -10.24
N PHE A 97 -17.16 5.76 -9.26
CA PHE A 97 -16.70 4.39 -9.19
C PHE A 97 -17.58 3.54 -8.27
N ASP A 98 -17.80 2.29 -8.64
CA ASP A 98 -18.56 1.36 -7.80
C ASP A 98 -17.74 0.91 -6.59
N ALA A 99 -16.44 0.71 -6.79
CA ALA A 99 -15.48 0.38 -5.75
C ALA A 99 -14.15 1.14 -5.92
N SER A 100 -13.41 1.27 -4.84
CA SER A 100 -12.02 1.73 -4.85
C SER A 100 -11.10 0.73 -4.15
N VAL A 101 -9.88 0.63 -4.64
CA VAL A 101 -8.80 -0.14 -4.03
C VAL A 101 -7.70 0.84 -3.62
N CYS A 102 -7.29 0.82 -2.35
CA CYS A 102 -6.25 1.68 -1.79
C CYS A 102 -5.28 0.83 -0.99
N ILE A 103 -4.11 0.53 -1.58
CA ILE A 103 -3.15 -0.42 -1.00
C ILE A 103 -1.84 0.28 -0.70
N HIS A 104 -1.44 0.29 0.57
CA HIS A 104 -0.16 0.85 1.04
C HIS A 104 0.07 2.31 0.65
N LEU A 105 -0.98 3.13 0.65
CA LEU A 105 -0.94 4.51 0.22
C LEU A 105 -1.12 5.52 1.37
N LEU A 106 -2.13 5.35 2.23
CA LEU A 106 -2.55 6.40 3.18
C LEU A 106 -1.43 6.85 4.14
N HIS A 107 -0.56 5.94 4.54
CA HIS A 107 0.58 6.26 5.40
C HIS A 107 1.65 7.15 4.74
N LEU A 108 1.60 7.35 3.43
CA LEU A 108 2.51 8.19 2.64
C LEU A 108 1.99 9.61 2.45
N ILE A 109 0.80 9.93 2.97
CA ILE A 109 0.09 11.19 2.73
C ILE A 109 -0.12 11.89 4.06
N ALA A 110 0.45 13.08 4.21
CA ALA A 110 0.27 13.88 5.43
C ALA A 110 -1.21 14.25 5.64
N GLU A 111 -1.87 14.66 4.56
CA GLU A 111 -3.28 15.00 4.51
C GLU A 111 -4.18 13.77 4.26
N TRP A 112 -3.84 12.61 4.85
CA TRP A 112 -4.58 11.36 4.66
C TRP A 112 -6.09 11.45 4.93
N PRO A 113 -6.61 12.30 5.84
CA PRO A 113 -8.05 12.46 5.99
C PRO A 113 -8.70 13.08 4.74
N LEU A 114 -8.04 14.06 4.10
CA LEU A 114 -8.50 14.64 2.84
C LEU A 114 -8.47 13.62 1.70
N ALA A 115 -7.39 12.84 1.60
CA ALA A 115 -7.31 11.74 0.64
C ALA A 115 -8.47 10.74 0.83
N LEU A 116 -8.74 10.35 2.07
CA LEU A 116 -9.83 9.43 2.40
C LEU A 116 -11.20 10.02 2.08
N GLN A 117 -11.39 11.32 2.33
CA GLN A 117 -12.59 12.05 1.96
C GLN A 117 -12.84 12.03 0.44
N GLU A 118 -11.81 12.28 -0.36
CA GLU A 118 -11.89 12.25 -1.82
C GLU A 118 -12.16 10.83 -2.34
N ILE A 119 -11.49 9.81 -1.81
CA ILE A 119 -11.77 8.40 -2.14
C ILE A 119 -13.25 8.08 -1.86
N CYS A 120 -13.75 8.46 -0.68
CA CYS A 120 -15.16 8.26 -0.32
C CYS A 120 -16.11 9.08 -1.18
N ARG A 121 -15.73 10.30 -1.60
CA ARG A 121 -16.55 11.14 -2.46
C ARG A 121 -16.79 10.50 -3.84
N VAL A 122 -15.73 9.97 -4.44
CA VAL A 122 -15.80 9.43 -5.80
C VAL A 122 -16.29 7.97 -5.85
N THR A 123 -16.35 7.27 -4.71
CA THR A 123 -16.73 5.86 -4.61
C THR A 123 -18.17 5.70 -4.10
N ARG A 124 -18.93 4.77 -4.68
CA ARG A 124 -20.33 4.49 -4.32
C ARG A 124 -20.46 3.57 -3.12
N ASN A 125 -19.86 2.38 -3.22
CA ASN A 125 -20.23 1.25 -2.36
C ASN A 125 -19.09 0.78 -1.47
N THR A 126 -17.96 0.40 -2.05
CA THR A 126 -16.95 -0.43 -1.39
C THR A 126 -15.56 0.16 -1.52
N MET A 127 -14.81 0.15 -0.44
CA MET A 127 -13.38 0.42 -0.42
C MET A 127 -12.64 -0.85 0.05
N LEU A 128 -11.63 -1.25 -0.71
CA LEU A 128 -10.77 -2.39 -0.39
C LEU A 128 -9.36 -1.95 -0.07
N SER A 129 -8.72 -2.67 0.82
CA SER A 129 -7.28 -2.58 1.06
C SER A 129 -6.73 -3.92 1.53
N ILE A 130 -5.43 -3.96 1.80
CA ILE A 130 -4.77 -5.12 2.38
C ILE A 130 -3.98 -4.77 3.63
N ILE A 131 -3.89 -5.72 4.53
CA ILE A 131 -2.98 -5.65 5.67
C ILE A 131 -2.17 -6.94 5.82
N TYR A 132 -0.97 -6.80 6.37
CA TYR A 132 -0.24 -7.91 6.97
C TYR A 132 -0.65 -8.00 8.44
N THR A 133 -1.11 -9.17 8.90
CA THR A 133 -1.59 -9.32 10.29
C THR A 133 -0.46 -9.26 11.31
N THR A 134 0.77 -9.54 10.89
CA THR A 134 1.97 -9.46 11.71
C THR A 134 2.92 -8.40 11.19
N ARG A 135 3.43 -7.58 12.10
CA ARG A 135 4.51 -6.65 11.76
C ARG A 135 5.80 -7.44 11.57
N ASN A 136 6.48 -7.20 10.46
CA ASN A 136 7.74 -7.85 10.14
C ASN A 136 8.82 -7.57 11.21
N PRO A 137 9.34 -8.58 11.94
CA PRO A 137 10.27 -8.37 13.03
C PRO A 137 11.63 -7.83 12.58
N VAL A 138 12.06 -8.16 11.35
CA VAL A 138 13.30 -7.65 10.75
C VAL A 138 13.20 -6.14 10.55
N ARG A 139 12.08 -5.66 9.98
CA ARG A 139 11.85 -4.21 9.81
C ARG A 139 11.66 -3.48 11.13
N GLN A 140 11.01 -4.11 12.12
CA GLN A 140 10.87 -3.51 13.44
C GLN A 140 12.24 -3.32 14.12
N ALA A 141 13.10 -4.34 14.09
CA ALA A 141 14.44 -4.25 14.64
C ALA A 141 15.27 -3.20 13.91
N TYR A 142 15.24 -3.21 12.57
CA TYR A 142 15.94 -2.20 11.76
C TYR A 142 15.50 -0.78 12.12
N ASN A 143 14.20 -0.50 12.18
CA ASN A 143 13.69 0.82 12.54
C ASN A 143 14.10 1.22 13.96
N ARG A 144 14.06 0.29 14.95
CA ARG A 144 14.49 0.55 16.32
C ARG A 144 15.97 0.90 16.40
N ILE A 145 16.81 0.24 15.61
CA ILE A 145 18.24 0.56 15.53
C ILE A 145 18.43 1.96 14.96
N LEU A 146 17.73 2.30 13.88
CA LEU A 146 17.76 3.65 13.31
C LEU A 146 17.30 4.73 14.30
N GLU A 147 16.27 4.45 15.09
CA GLU A 147 15.77 5.35 16.15
C GLU A 147 16.87 5.62 17.18
N GLY A 148 17.70 4.63 17.52
CA GLY A 148 18.87 4.79 18.38
C GLY A 148 19.94 5.74 17.80
N TYR A 149 19.98 5.89 16.48
CA TYR A 149 20.83 6.87 15.77
C TYR A 149 20.11 8.21 15.48
N GLY A 150 18.90 8.42 16.02
CA GLY A 150 18.11 9.64 15.82
C GLY A 150 17.25 9.66 14.55
N PHE A 151 17.20 8.58 13.77
CA PHE A 151 16.40 8.49 12.55
C PHE A 151 15.07 7.82 12.83
N LYS A 152 13.97 8.57 12.81
CA LYS A 152 12.62 8.03 12.97
C LYS A 152 12.03 7.57 11.64
N SER A 153 11.33 6.44 11.66
CA SER A 153 10.55 6.00 10.50
C SER A 153 9.54 7.08 10.10
N ARG A 154 9.67 7.62 8.88
CA ARG A 154 8.85 8.72 8.40
C ARG A 154 7.51 8.19 7.91
N ARG A 155 6.53 8.12 8.79
CA ARG A 155 5.12 7.97 8.44
C ARG A 155 4.50 9.35 8.40
N LEU A 156 3.94 9.73 7.27
CA LEU A 156 3.28 11.03 7.11
C LEU A 156 1.83 10.98 7.57
N GLY A 157 1.16 9.84 7.32
CA GLY A 157 -0.24 9.62 7.64
C GLY A 157 -0.49 8.31 8.38
N LYS A 158 -1.76 8.04 8.69
CA LYS A 158 -2.22 6.76 9.19
C LYS A 158 -2.38 5.78 8.02
N GLY A 159 -1.93 4.55 8.20
CA GLY A 159 -2.09 3.50 7.20
C GLY A 159 -3.40 2.73 7.35
N GLU A 160 -3.54 1.75 6.50
CA GLU A 160 -4.73 0.89 6.42
C GLU A 160 -4.94 0.08 7.71
N TRP A 161 -3.85 -0.27 8.40
CA TRP A 161 -3.91 -0.91 9.71
C TRP A 161 -4.57 0.00 10.76
N GLU A 162 -4.12 1.25 10.84
CA GLU A 162 -4.67 2.23 11.76
C GLU A 162 -6.14 2.55 11.41
N LEU A 163 -6.47 2.61 10.12
CA LEU A 163 -7.85 2.81 9.67
C LEU A 163 -8.74 1.64 10.12
N SER A 164 -8.29 0.40 10.01
CA SER A 164 -9.07 -0.78 10.42
C SER A 164 -9.35 -0.85 11.93
N ASN A 165 -8.55 -0.18 12.75
CA ASN A 165 -8.79 -0.05 14.19
C ASN A 165 -9.77 1.09 14.52
N ILE A 166 -9.97 2.02 13.61
CA ILE A 166 -10.85 3.19 13.79
C ILE A 166 -12.22 2.94 13.16
N VAL A 167 -12.22 2.42 11.94
CA VAL A 167 -13.44 2.05 11.20
C VAL A 167 -13.39 0.54 10.97
N THR A 168 -14.23 -0.20 11.66
CA THR A 168 -14.28 -1.66 11.56
C THR A 168 -14.63 -2.07 10.12
N PRO A 169 -13.81 -2.88 9.45
CA PRO A 169 -14.16 -3.41 8.14
C PRO A 169 -15.42 -4.28 8.21
N GLN A 170 -16.28 -4.18 7.21
CA GLN A 170 -17.42 -5.07 7.06
C GLN A 170 -16.99 -6.53 6.95
N ARG A 171 -15.88 -6.77 6.24
CA ARG A 171 -15.25 -8.09 6.11
C ARG A 171 -13.74 -7.97 6.17
N SER A 172 -13.13 -9.02 6.71
CA SER A 172 -11.68 -9.22 6.70
C SER A 172 -11.41 -10.64 6.23
N VAL A 173 -10.96 -10.78 4.99
CA VAL A 173 -10.81 -12.06 4.28
C VAL A 173 -9.35 -12.46 4.25
N ARG A 174 -9.04 -13.69 4.66
CA ARG A 174 -7.68 -14.24 4.51
C ARG A 174 -7.36 -14.43 3.04
N ALA A 175 -6.35 -13.77 2.53
CA ALA A 175 -5.96 -13.82 1.14
C ALA A 175 -4.79 -14.79 0.88
N ALA A 176 -3.80 -14.79 1.77
CA ALA A 176 -2.64 -15.69 1.63
C ALA A 176 -1.92 -15.88 2.96
N ILE A 177 -1.25 -17.03 3.09
CA ILE A 177 -0.24 -17.29 4.14
C ILE A 177 1.05 -17.68 3.40
N PHE A 178 2.17 -17.11 3.83
CA PHE A 178 3.47 -17.42 3.27
C PHE A 178 4.58 -17.12 4.28
N ASP A 179 5.75 -17.67 4.02
CA ASP A 179 6.94 -17.44 4.83
C ASP A 179 7.78 -16.29 4.26
N ASN A 180 8.05 -15.31 5.11
CA ASN A 180 9.05 -14.27 4.84
C ASN A 180 10.43 -14.74 5.29
N ARG A 181 11.38 -14.82 4.38
CA ARG A 181 12.79 -15.12 4.68
C ARG A 181 13.50 -13.84 5.12
N ALA A 182 14.11 -13.87 6.32
CA ALA A 182 14.83 -12.72 6.83
C ALA A 182 15.91 -12.22 5.88
N ASP A 183 16.65 -13.15 5.24
CA ASP A 183 17.76 -12.80 4.34
C ASP A 183 17.29 -12.01 3.10
N GLU A 184 16.10 -12.32 2.56
CA GLU A 184 15.49 -11.54 1.47
C GLU A 184 15.14 -10.12 1.92
N LEU A 185 14.52 -10.01 3.10
CA LEU A 185 14.15 -8.71 3.69
C LEU A 185 15.37 -7.86 4.01
N ILE A 186 16.44 -8.47 4.52
CA ILE A 186 17.73 -7.82 4.75
C ILE A 186 18.34 -7.37 3.42
N GLY A 187 18.23 -8.18 2.37
CA GLY A 187 18.64 -7.81 1.03
C GLY A 187 17.88 -6.60 0.48
N TYR A 188 16.58 -6.45 0.76
CA TYR A 188 15.82 -5.26 0.39
C TYR A 188 16.24 -4.03 1.21
N LEU A 189 16.50 -4.20 2.51
CA LEU A 189 17.02 -3.13 3.35
C LEU A 189 18.41 -2.67 2.88
N SER A 190 19.30 -3.59 2.51
CA SER A 190 20.65 -3.28 2.00
C SER A 190 20.60 -2.45 0.71
N ARG A 191 19.58 -2.66 -0.13
CA ARG A 191 19.35 -1.89 -1.38
C ARG A 191 18.55 -0.60 -1.17
N ARG A 192 18.30 -0.21 0.07
CA ARG A 192 17.53 0.99 0.46
C ARG A 192 16.15 1.03 -0.21
N ALA A 193 15.51 -0.14 -0.30
CA ALA A 193 14.26 -0.31 -1.00
C ALA A 193 13.08 0.48 -0.39
N TYR A 194 13.14 0.86 0.89
CA TYR A 194 12.02 1.49 1.59
C TYR A 194 12.22 3.00 1.75
N SER A 195 11.13 3.78 1.62
CA SER A 195 11.15 5.24 1.75
C SER A 195 11.70 5.74 3.08
N SER A 196 11.55 4.97 4.15
CA SER A 196 12.12 5.27 5.46
C SER A 196 13.65 5.28 5.50
N GLN A 197 14.31 4.77 4.46
CA GLN A 197 15.76 4.65 4.38
C GLN A 197 16.42 5.76 3.55
N TRP A 198 15.65 6.49 2.75
CA TRP A 198 16.22 7.38 1.72
C TRP A 198 17.01 8.56 2.28
N GLU A 199 16.67 9.01 3.49
CA GLU A 199 17.35 10.11 4.19
C GLU A 199 18.38 9.60 5.22
N VAL A 200 18.54 8.27 5.39
CA VAL A 200 19.50 7.68 6.34
C VAL A 200 20.90 7.69 5.72
N PRO A 201 21.94 8.21 6.40
CA PRO A 201 23.32 8.12 5.94
C PRO A 201 23.76 6.68 5.70
N GLU A 202 24.68 6.48 4.74
CA GLU A 202 25.06 5.13 4.32
C GLU A 202 25.72 4.33 5.45
N ASP A 203 26.63 4.96 6.19
CA ASP A 203 27.30 4.34 7.32
C ASP A 203 26.34 3.90 8.44
N VAL A 204 25.29 4.69 8.70
CA VAL A 204 24.23 4.34 9.68
C VAL A 204 23.39 3.18 9.15
N ASN A 205 23.04 3.21 7.85
CA ASN A 205 22.31 2.12 7.22
C ASN A 205 23.10 0.81 7.27
N GLU A 206 24.40 0.83 6.98
CA GLU A 206 25.28 -0.35 7.04
C GLU A 206 25.40 -0.94 8.45
N LYS A 207 25.56 -0.07 9.47
CA LYS A 207 25.56 -0.50 10.88
C LYS A 207 24.25 -1.19 11.26
N ALA A 208 23.12 -0.59 10.88
CA ALA A 208 21.79 -1.16 11.14
C ALA A 208 21.60 -2.50 10.42
N ILE A 209 22.04 -2.63 9.16
CA ILE A 209 22.00 -3.87 8.40
C ILE A 209 22.86 -4.95 9.04
N THR A 210 24.07 -4.61 9.49
CA THR A 210 24.99 -5.55 10.15
C THR A 210 24.35 -6.14 11.40
N GLU A 211 23.74 -5.30 12.22
CA GLU A 211 23.08 -5.74 13.45
C GLU A 211 21.83 -6.59 13.15
N VAL A 212 21.02 -6.20 12.18
CA VAL A 212 19.84 -6.99 11.75
C VAL A 212 20.27 -8.34 11.18
N LYS A 213 21.36 -8.41 10.42
CA LYS A 213 21.95 -9.69 9.97
C LYS A 213 22.33 -10.59 11.14
N ARG A 214 23.00 -10.02 12.16
CA ARG A 214 23.38 -10.76 13.37
C ARG A 214 22.18 -11.37 14.09
N LEU A 215 21.05 -10.63 14.15
CA LEU A 215 19.84 -11.02 14.88
C LEU A 215 18.97 -12.04 14.12
N PHE A 216 18.92 -11.96 12.79
CA PHE A 216 17.85 -12.61 12.01
C PHE A 216 18.32 -13.49 10.85
N ARG A 217 19.62 -13.58 10.56
CA ARG A 217 20.12 -14.40 9.45
C ARG A 217 19.57 -15.85 9.51
N GLY A 218 19.08 -16.34 8.38
CA GLY A 218 18.52 -17.68 8.24
C GLY A 218 17.14 -17.88 8.86
N ARG A 219 16.55 -16.86 9.54
CA ARG A 219 15.22 -16.99 10.14
C ARG A 219 14.11 -16.85 9.09
N VAL A 220 12.99 -17.49 9.39
CA VAL A 220 11.77 -17.48 8.58
C VAL A 220 10.61 -17.05 9.48
N PHE A 221 9.72 -16.22 8.97
CA PHE A 221 8.57 -15.69 9.71
C PHE A 221 7.28 -15.92 8.93
N PRO A 222 6.31 -16.64 9.49
CA PRO A 222 5.02 -16.79 8.87
C PRO A 222 4.32 -15.43 8.80
N THR A 223 3.70 -15.19 7.68
CA THR A 223 2.98 -13.93 7.41
C THR A 223 1.63 -14.24 6.80
N GLU A 224 0.60 -13.64 7.33
CA GLU A 224 -0.75 -13.70 6.80
C GLU A 224 -1.12 -12.36 6.18
N LEU A 225 -1.66 -12.41 4.96
CA LEU A 225 -2.28 -11.30 4.25
C LEU A 225 -3.79 -11.38 4.35
N ARG A 226 -4.42 -10.27 4.65
CA ARG A 226 -5.88 -10.14 4.64
C ARG A 226 -6.31 -9.00 3.73
N VAL A 227 -7.39 -9.24 3.01
CA VAL A 227 -8.15 -8.19 2.31
C VAL A 227 -9.15 -7.63 3.30
N LEU A 228 -9.18 -6.32 3.43
CA LEU A 228 -10.15 -5.57 4.21
C LEU A 228 -11.16 -4.93 3.27
N VAL A 229 -12.42 -5.06 3.61
CA VAL A 229 -13.55 -4.55 2.83
C VAL A 229 -14.38 -3.64 3.72
N TRP A 230 -14.48 -2.37 3.38
CA TRP A 230 -15.33 -1.39 4.06
C TRP A 230 -16.51 -0.98 3.17
N ARG A 231 -17.64 -0.70 3.82
CA ARG A 231 -18.66 0.12 3.20
C ARG A 231 -18.16 1.56 3.17
N VAL A 232 -18.24 2.20 2.03
CA VAL A 232 -17.77 3.60 1.87
C VAL A 232 -18.51 4.55 2.81
N ASP A 233 -19.79 4.27 3.11
CA ASP A 233 -20.58 5.11 4.02
C ASP A 233 -20.02 5.08 5.46
N ASP A 234 -19.52 3.95 5.95
CA ASP A 234 -18.92 3.86 7.28
C ASP A 234 -17.64 4.70 7.37
N VAL A 235 -16.81 4.63 6.34
CA VAL A 235 -15.59 5.45 6.24
C VAL A 235 -15.91 6.93 6.10
N ARG A 236 -16.92 7.28 5.30
CA ARG A 236 -17.40 8.66 5.10
C ARG A 236 -17.91 9.29 6.39
N ASN A 237 -18.69 8.54 7.17
CA ASN A 237 -19.19 8.98 8.47
C ASN A 237 -18.05 9.26 9.45
N TYR A 238 -17.03 8.41 9.49
CA TYR A 238 -15.84 8.67 10.30
C TYR A 238 -15.12 9.95 9.88
N VAL A 239 -14.87 10.16 8.58
CA VAL A 239 -14.19 11.36 8.07
C VAL A 239 -14.99 12.63 8.41
N ALA A 240 -16.32 12.59 8.23
CA ALA A 240 -17.18 13.72 8.56
C ALA A 240 -17.20 14.05 10.06
N ALA A 241 -17.18 13.04 10.93
CA ALA A 241 -17.10 13.22 12.38
C ALA A 241 -15.74 13.81 12.80
N SER A 242 -14.65 13.33 12.21
CA SER A 242 -13.29 13.80 12.50
C SER A 242 -13.08 15.26 12.08
N ALA A 243 -13.68 15.69 10.97
CA ALA A 243 -13.59 17.07 10.48
C ALA A 243 -14.35 18.07 11.37
N ARG A 244 -15.35 17.63 12.14
CA ARG A 244 -16.10 18.48 13.09
C ARG A 244 -15.40 18.60 14.45
N ALA A 245 -14.45 17.72 14.74
CA ALA A 245 -13.73 17.67 16.02
C ALA A 245 -12.40 18.46 16.01
N MET A 246 -12.01 18.98 14.86
CA MET A 246 -10.83 19.85 14.63
C MET A 246 -11.25 21.29 14.51
#